data_8a18b1e1dd4bdbae020d8c3a04fe8353
#
_entry.id   8a18b1e1dd4bdbae020d8c3a04fe8353
#
_cell.length_a   1.000
_cell.length_b   1.000
_cell.length_c   1.000
_cell.angle_alpha   90.00
_cell.angle_beta   90.00
_cell.angle_gamma   90.00
#
_symmetry.space_group_name_H-M   'P 1'
#
loop_
_entity.id
_entity.type
_entity.pdbx_description
1 polymer ?
#
loop_
_entity_poly.entity_id
_entity_poly.type
_entity_poly.pdbx_seq_one_letter_code
_entity_poly.pdbx_strand_id
1 'polypeptide(L)'
;MLTLLGLALCLTQGLAHGDDQDRTLRLYNWADYFAEDTLARFTAETGIKVIYDVMDSSEVLEAKLMTSGSGYDLIFPGDTVAERLMRAGSLQKLDPAKLAALADIEPGLQRLREHYPHSAAATVPYTWGSIGLTYNEEQIRKRLPDAPVNSLDLLFKPELAAKFADCGISMIDSPDEVLAVALNYLGREPRSAKPEDLAAASELLMKVRPYIRKFQSQPVTDLVNGNLCLSLGYSGDMTQSQRTADAAGKPVRFQYRIPREGTTVWMDNMAIPVDAKHPEYAYAFINFVMRPENMAAISNFTGYPTSSAKARPQVDPAMRDNPDIYPDEGAFQRLIPGKDIPQSAMRARMRAWTKFKTAS
;
A
#
# COMPACT_ATOMS: atom_id res chain seq x y z
N MET A 1 -12.07 85.64 24.81
CA MET A 1 -11.03 84.59 24.76
C MET A 1 -11.74 83.24 24.61
N LEU A 2 -11.81 82.74 23.36
CA LEU A 2 -12.40 81.47 23.06
C LEU A 2 -11.27 80.43 22.99
N THR A 3 -11.37 79.40 23.79
CA THR A 3 -10.47 78.25 23.79
C THR A 3 -11.11 77.12 22.94
N LEU A 4 -10.51 76.80 21.79
CA LEU A 4 -10.88 75.65 20.97
C LEU A 4 -10.26 74.35 21.54
N LEU A 5 -11.10 73.42 21.96
CA LEU A 5 -10.69 72.08 22.31
C LEU A 5 -10.67 71.19 20.99
N GLY A 6 -9.49 70.77 20.54
CA GLY A 6 -9.31 69.84 19.45
C GLY A 6 -9.57 68.42 19.90
N LEU A 7 -10.55 67.78 19.30
CA LEU A 7 -10.87 66.35 19.49
C LEU A 7 -9.99 65.52 18.54
N ALA A 8 -8.97 64.82 19.07
CA ALA A 8 -8.15 63.89 18.33
C ALA A 8 -8.90 62.54 18.18
N LEU A 9 -9.33 62.21 16.95
CA LEU A 9 -9.97 60.94 16.59
C LEU A 9 -8.85 59.88 16.36
N CYS A 10 -8.59 59.04 17.38
CA CYS A 10 -7.75 57.86 17.21
C CYS A 10 -8.51 56.81 16.39
N LEU A 11 -8.18 56.69 15.09
CA LEU A 11 -8.54 55.55 14.27
C LEU A 11 -7.70 54.33 14.70
N THR A 12 -8.26 53.46 15.55
CA THR A 12 -7.74 52.12 15.78
C THR A 12 -8.04 51.31 14.56
N GLN A 13 -7.02 51.06 13.73
CA GLN A 13 -7.06 50.00 12.71
C GLN A 13 -7.15 48.69 13.46
N GLY A 14 -8.35 48.12 13.52
CA GLY A 14 -8.56 46.74 13.91
C GLY A 14 -7.88 45.84 12.88
N LEU A 15 -6.74 45.27 13.27
CA LEU A 15 -6.18 44.13 12.61
C LEU A 15 -7.26 43.05 12.65
N ALA A 16 -7.89 42.78 11.51
CA ALA A 16 -8.74 41.62 11.34
C ALA A 16 -7.86 40.37 11.59
N HIS A 17 -7.92 39.85 12.81
CA HIS A 17 -7.55 38.45 13.05
C HIS A 17 -8.65 37.62 12.39
N GLY A 18 -8.48 37.35 11.10
CA GLY A 18 -9.23 36.34 10.41
C GLY A 18 -8.91 35.01 11.07
N ASP A 19 -9.94 34.27 11.36
CA ASP A 19 -10.04 32.95 11.94
C ASP A 19 -8.81 32.03 11.69
N ASP A 20 -7.85 32.06 12.61
CA ASP A 20 -6.67 31.19 12.63
C ASP A 20 -6.98 29.89 13.41
N GLN A 21 -8.26 29.66 13.73
CA GLN A 21 -8.66 28.57 14.64
C GLN A 21 -8.86 27.21 13.99
N ASP A 22 -8.84 27.07 12.65
CA ASP A 22 -9.09 25.76 12.03
C ASP A 22 -8.27 25.48 10.76
N ARG A 23 -7.01 25.90 10.72
CA ARG A 23 -6.09 25.47 9.65
C ARG A 23 -5.62 24.05 9.92
N THR A 24 -6.55 23.10 9.80
CA THR A 24 -6.32 21.69 10.13
C THR A 24 -6.70 20.81 8.96
N LEU A 25 -5.76 19.95 8.53
CA LEU A 25 -5.94 18.89 7.57
C LEU A 25 -6.13 17.55 8.30
N ARG A 26 -7.22 16.85 8.04
CA ARG A 26 -7.51 15.55 8.64
C ARG A 26 -7.22 14.43 7.64
N LEU A 27 -6.23 13.60 7.99
CA LEU A 27 -5.79 12.45 7.19
C LEU A 27 -6.31 11.14 7.78
N TYR A 28 -6.68 10.20 6.92
CA TYR A 28 -6.98 8.82 7.28
C TYR A 28 -6.16 7.88 6.42
N ASN A 29 -5.14 7.24 7.01
CA ASN A 29 -4.14 6.48 6.27
C ASN A 29 -3.67 5.25 7.07
N TRP A 30 -2.88 4.40 6.47
CA TRP A 30 -2.24 3.25 7.10
C TRP A 30 -1.20 3.69 8.15
N ALA A 31 -0.93 2.83 9.13
CA ALA A 31 0.15 3.06 10.10
C ALA A 31 1.52 3.10 9.39
N ASP A 32 2.44 3.92 9.91
CA ASP A 32 3.85 3.99 9.47
C ASP A 32 4.02 4.23 7.96
N TYR A 33 3.18 5.10 7.40
CA TYR A 33 3.09 5.30 5.94
C TYR A 33 3.66 6.64 5.46
N PHE A 34 4.26 7.44 6.36
CA PHE A 34 5.03 8.65 6.07
C PHE A 34 6.42 8.55 6.70
N ALA A 35 7.45 9.16 6.08
CA ALA A 35 8.72 9.37 6.74
C ALA A 35 8.52 10.25 7.99
N GLU A 36 9.31 10.03 9.03
CA GLU A 36 9.10 10.55 10.39
C GLU A 36 8.86 12.07 10.45
N ASP A 37 9.54 12.84 9.59
CA ASP A 37 9.48 14.31 9.58
C ASP A 37 8.47 14.90 8.57
N THR A 38 7.84 14.08 7.73
CA THR A 38 7.00 14.52 6.61
C THR A 38 5.89 15.48 7.06
N LEU A 39 5.13 15.08 8.08
CA LEU A 39 3.99 15.87 8.57
C LEU A 39 4.45 17.17 9.26
N ALA A 40 5.55 17.10 10.01
CA ALA A 40 6.13 18.26 10.67
C ALA A 40 6.64 19.29 9.65
N ARG A 41 7.31 18.85 8.58
CA ARG A 41 7.78 19.73 7.50
C ARG A 41 6.62 20.37 6.74
N PHE A 42 5.57 19.62 6.44
CA PHE A 42 4.37 20.20 5.84
C PHE A 42 3.77 21.31 6.70
N THR A 43 3.61 21.04 8.00
CA THR A 43 3.07 22.04 8.94
C THR A 43 3.98 23.27 9.03
N ALA A 44 5.30 23.09 9.11
CA ALA A 44 6.25 24.19 9.17
C ALA A 44 6.23 25.07 7.92
N GLU A 45 6.05 24.46 6.73
CA GLU A 45 6.03 25.18 5.45
C GLU A 45 4.70 25.92 5.20
N THR A 46 3.58 25.31 5.60
CA THR A 46 2.25 25.79 5.20
C THR A 46 1.46 26.46 6.31
N GLY A 47 1.84 26.23 7.57
CA GLY A 47 1.06 26.61 8.75
C GLY A 47 -0.20 25.75 8.94
N ILE A 48 -0.43 24.70 8.12
CA ILE A 48 -1.56 23.80 8.23
C ILE A 48 -1.19 22.67 9.21
N LYS A 49 -1.95 22.54 10.30
CA LYS A 49 -1.79 21.42 11.25
C LYS A 49 -2.33 20.14 10.63
N VAL A 50 -1.69 19.01 10.91
CA VAL A 50 -2.14 17.71 10.44
C VAL A 50 -2.64 16.88 11.62
N ILE A 51 -3.87 16.37 11.50
CA ILE A 51 -4.40 15.31 12.35
C ILE A 51 -4.36 14.02 11.52
N TYR A 52 -3.66 13.04 12.03
CA TYR A 52 -3.40 11.76 11.34
C TYR A 52 -4.05 10.63 12.12
N ASP A 53 -5.13 10.10 11.57
CA ASP A 53 -5.81 8.93 12.10
C ASP A 53 -5.41 7.69 11.30
N VAL A 54 -5.11 6.62 12.02
CA VAL A 54 -4.69 5.34 11.41
C VAL A 54 -5.93 4.51 11.10
N MET A 55 -5.97 3.94 9.90
CA MET A 55 -7.01 3.00 9.51
C MET A 55 -6.55 1.56 9.69
N ASP A 56 -7.47 0.72 10.19
CA ASP A 56 -7.18 -0.69 10.47
C ASP A 56 -7.36 -1.58 9.23
N SER A 57 -8.29 -1.23 8.34
CA SER A 57 -8.58 -2.01 7.12
C SER A 57 -9.31 -1.17 6.05
N SER A 58 -9.26 -1.67 4.83
CA SER A 58 -10.01 -1.11 3.69
C SER A 58 -11.52 -1.15 3.91
N GLU A 59 -12.04 -2.18 4.58
CA GLU A 59 -13.46 -2.33 4.88
C GLU A 59 -13.95 -1.26 5.87
N VAL A 60 -13.13 -0.95 6.88
CA VAL A 60 -13.41 0.14 7.83
C VAL A 60 -13.42 1.50 7.13
N LEU A 61 -12.45 1.75 6.25
CA LEU A 61 -12.42 2.96 5.43
C LEU A 61 -13.70 3.07 4.57
N GLU A 62 -14.02 2.00 3.84
CA GLU A 62 -15.19 1.97 2.94
C GLU A 62 -16.50 2.20 3.72
N ALA A 63 -16.69 1.50 4.83
CA ALA A 63 -17.87 1.67 5.67
C ALA A 63 -17.99 3.12 6.20
N LYS A 64 -16.89 3.74 6.62
CA LYS A 64 -16.86 5.12 7.11
C LYS A 64 -17.24 6.13 6.01
N LEU A 65 -16.76 5.94 4.79
CA LEU A 65 -17.04 6.83 3.65
C LEU A 65 -18.44 6.60 3.03
N MET A 66 -19.05 5.46 3.26
CA MET A 66 -20.42 5.16 2.84
C MET A 66 -21.47 5.78 3.77
N THR A 67 -21.08 6.24 4.95
CA THR A 67 -21.94 6.99 5.86
C THR A 67 -21.70 8.50 5.66
N SER A 68 -22.72 9.34 5.92
CA SER A 68 -22.56 10.78 5.83
C SER A 68 -21.57 11.30 6.91
N GLY A 69 -20.61 12.15 6.51
CA GLY A 69 -19.71 12.80 7.44
C GLY A 69 -18.49 11.95 7.80
N SER A 70 -17.62 11.65 6.81
CA SER A 70 -16.37 10.91 7.03
C SER A 70 -15.46 11.59 8.07
N GLY A 71 -15.47 12.93 8.09
CA GLY A 71 -14.65 13.75 8.98
C GLY A 71 -13.20 13.91 8.51
N TYR A 72 -12.88 13.48 7.30
CA TYR A 72 -11.53 13.57 6.72
C TYR A 72 -11.47 14.44 5.49
N ASP A 73 -10.31 15.04 5.25
CA ASP A 73 -10.03 15.85 4.07
C ASP A 73 -9.24 15.07 3.02
N LEU A 74 -8.44 14.09 3.45
CA LEU A 74 -7.65 13.24 2.57
C LEU A 74 -7.57 11.82 3.12
N ILE A 75 -7.75 10.84 2.24
CA ILE A 75 -7.73 9.40 2.56
C ILE A 75 -6.80 8.65 1.62
N PHE A 76 -6.40 7.43 2.03
CA PHE A 76 -5.42 6.62 1.29
C PHE A 76 -5.99 5.23 0.94
N PRO A 77 -6.97 5.15 0.03
CA PRO A 77 -7.56 3.88 -0.38
C PRO A 77 -6.67 3.13 -1.37
N GLY A 78 -6.69 1.79 -1.28
CA GLY A 78 -6.22 0.94 -2.38
C GLY A 78 -7.11 1.05 -3.62
N ASP A 79 -6.60 0.60 -4.78
CA ASP A 79 -7.22 0.73 -6.10
C ASP A 79 -8.70 0.36 -6.15
N THR A 80 -9.02 -0.87 -5.73
CA THR A 80 -10.38 -1.43 -5.83
C THR A 80 -11.35 -0.74 -4.90
N VAL A 81 -10.86 -0.26 -3.75
CA VAL A 81 -11.65 0.53 -2.81
C VAL A 81 -11.94 1.91 -3.40
N ALA A 82 -10.92 2.58 -3.93
CA ALA A 82 -11.09 3.87 -4.61
C ALA A 82 -12.10 3.78 -5.76
N GLU A 83 -12.04 2.71 -6.56
CA GLU A 83 -12.97 2.45 -7.65
C GLU A 83 -14.42 2.32 -7.15
N ARG A 84 -14.66 1.57 -6.07
CA ARG A 84 -15.99 1.43 -5.46
C ARG A 84 -16.48 2.75 -4.84
N LEU A 85 -15.61 3.45 -4.10
CA LEU A 85 -15.95 4.74 -3.49
C LEU A 85 -16.31 5.80 -4.53
N MET A 86 -15.57 5.84 -5.67
CA MET A 86 -15.88 6.76 -6.75
C MET A 86 -17.23 6.44 -7.40
N ARG A 87 -17.53 5.16 -7.65
CA ARG A 87 -18.85 4.75 -8.17
C ARG A 87 -20.00 5.04 -7.21
N ALA A 88 -19.73 4.98 -5.91
CA ALA A 88 -20.68 5.35 -4.87
C ALA A 88 -20.88 6.87 -4.73
N GLY A 89 -20.08 7.70 -5.42
CA GLY A 89 -20.14 9.15 -5.30
C GLY A 89 -19.51 9.69 -4.02
N SER A 90 -18.65 8.92 -3.34
CA SER A 90 -18.01 9.30 -2.09
C SER A 90 -16.69 10.07 -2.27
N LEU A 91 -16.16 10.17 -3.50
CA LEU A 91 -14.92 10.88 -3.81
C LEU A 91 -15.15 12.06 -4.75
N GLN A 92 -14.37 13.11 -4.56
CA GLN A 92 -14.30 14.24 -5.49
C GLN A 92 -13.49 13.86 -6.74
N LYS A 93 -13.91 14.32 -7.92
CA LYS A 93 -13.01 14.39 -9.07
C LYS A 93 -11.95 15.43 -8.80
N LEU A 94 -10.69 15.07 -9.04
CA LEU A 94 -9.57 15.97 -8.86
C LEU A 94 -9.43 16.93 -10.04
N ASP A 95 -9.00 18.15 -9.75
CA ASP A 95 -8.66 19.15 -10.75
C ASP A 95 -7.18 18.98 -11.17
N PRO A 96 -6.89 18.48 -12.39
CA PRO A 96 -5.52 18.27 -12.83
C PRO A 96 -4.68 19.55 -12.87
N ALA A 97 -5.31 20.72 -13.04
CA ALA A 97 -4.60 22.00 -13.05
C ALA A 97 -3.99 22.35 -11.68
N LYS A 98 -4.50 21.74 -10.62
CA LYS A 98 -3.99 21.90 -9.24
C LYS A 98 -2.94 20.84 -8.85
N LEU A 99 -2.63 19.90 -9.74
CA LEU A 99 -1.80 18.71 -9.44
C LEU A 99 -0.71 18.53 -10.50
N ALA A 100 0.30 19.39 -10.48
CA ALA A 100 1.40 19.36 -11.45
C ALA A 100 2.14 18.01 -11.49
N ALA A 101 2.22 17.31 -10.36
CA ALA A 101 2.93 16.04 -10.24
C ALA A 101 2.22 14.84 -10.89
N LEU A 102 0.97 14.97 -11.37
CA LEU A 102 0.31 13.89 -12.13
C LEU A 102 1.06 13.51 -13.40
N ALA A 103 1.80 14.44 -14.00
CA ALA A 103 2.64 14.19 -15.16
C ALA A 103 3.88 13.33 -14.85
N ASP A 104 4.23 13.19 -13.57
CA ASP A 104 5.44 12.50 -13.11
C ASP A 104 5.16 11.06 -12.62
N ILE A 105 3.93 10.57 -12.76
CA ILE A 105 3.58 9.19 -12.39
C ILE A 105 4.29 8.20 -13.31
N GLU A 106 4.87 7.16 -12.71
CA GLU A 106 5.54 6.06 -13.41
C GLU A 106 4.64 5.49 -14.53
N PRO A 107 5.19 5.29 -15.76
CA PRO A 107 4.39 4.85 -16.91
C PRO A 107 3.66 3.52 -16.68
N GLY A 108 4.27 2.58 -15.95
CA GLY A 108 3.63 1.32 -15.57
C GLY A 108 2.37 1.55 -14.73
N LEU A 109 2.42 2.47 -13.77
CA LEU A 109 1.26 2.80 -12.95
C LEU A 109 0.18 3.56 -13.73
N GLN A 110 0.54 4.38 -14.71
CA GLN A 110 -0.46 5.00 -15.58
C GLN A 110 -1.28 3.94 -16.32
N ARG A 111 -0.62 2.88 -16.83
CA ARG A 111 -1.34 1.74 -17.45
C ARG A 111 -2.16 0.94 -16.44
N LEU A 112 -1.64 0.75 -15.22
CA LEU A 112 -2.39 0.08 -14.15
C LEU A 112 -3.70 0.81 -13.84
N ARG A 113 -3.70 2.14 -13.82
CA ARG A 113 -4.89 2.97 -13.59
C ARG A 113 -5.99 2.78 -14.64
N GLU A 114 -5.66 2.31 -15.83
CA GLU A 114 -6.65 2.02 -16.89
C GLU A 114 -7.61 0.88 -16.48
N HIS A 115 -7.21 0.03 -15.54
CA HIS A 115 -8.08 -1.00 -14.95
C HIS A 115 -9.13 -0.42 -13.99
N TYR A 116 -8.99 0.88 -13.59
CA TYR A 116 -9.82 1.56 -12.62
C TYR A 116 -10.38 2.88 -13.18
N PRO A 117 -11.22 2.81 -14.23
CA PRO A 117 -11.58 3.98 -15.03
C PRO A 117 -12.39 5.04 -14.28
N HIS A 118 -13.13 4.66 -13.23
CA HIS A 118 -13.90 5.63 -12.44
C HIS A 118 -13.00 6.38 -11.47
N SER A 119 -12.10 5.69 -10.77
CA SER A 119 -11.23 6.31 -9.76
C SER A 119 -10.02 7.04 -10.36
N ALA A 120 -9.62 6.75 -11.59
CA ALA A 120 -8.45 7.38 -12.22
C ALA A 120 -8.51 8.93 -12.24
N ALA A 121 -9.72 9.52 -12.33
CA ALA A 121 -9.92 10.96 -12.27
C ALA A 121 -10.08 11.52 -10.84
N ALA A 122 -10.11 10.66 -9.83
CA ALA A 122 -10.34 11.00 -8.42
C ALA A 122 -9.17 10.69 -7.51
N THR A 123 -8.07 10.15 -8.05
CA THR A 123 -6.95 9.65 -7.27
C THR A 123 -5.60 10.11 -7.80
N VAL A 124 -4.65 10.25 -6.88
CA VAL A 124 -3.22 10.39 -7.18
C VAL A 124 -2.50 9.17 -6.59
N PRO A 125 -1.81 8.35 -7.42
CA PRO A 125 -1.00 7.24 -6.92
C PRO A 125 0.00 7.69 -5.86
N TYR A 126 0.08 6.95 -4.76
CA TYR A 126 0.98 7.23 -3.64
C TYR A 126 2.15 6.26 -3.61
N THR A 127 1.94 5.07 -3.09
CA THR A 127 2.91 3.96 -3.12
C THR A 127 2.26 2.76 -3.79
N TRP A 128 3.08 1.79 -4.18
CA TRP A 128 2.61 0.58 -4.81
C TRP A 128 3.52 -0.60 -4.46
N GLY A 129 3.14 -1.78 -4.82
CA GLY A 129 3.95 -2.96 -4.61
C GLY A 129 3.30 -4.22 -5.15
N SER A 130 4.00 -5.33 -4.99
CA SER A 130 3.52 -6.65 -5.37
C SER A 130 3.53 -7.60 -4.18
N ILE A 131 2.81 -8.71 -4.32
CA ILE A 131 2.89 -9.85 -3.42
C ILE A 131 3.93 -10.81 -3.98
N GLY A 132 4.88 -11.25 -3.16
CA GLY A 132 5.92 -12.15 -3.62
C GLY A 132 6.57 -12.93 -2.49
N LEU A 133 7.70 -13.54 -2.80
CA LEU A 133 8.42 -14.41 -1.89
C LEU A 133 9.56 -13.63 -1.21
N THR A 134 9.40 -13.32 0.07
CA THR A 134 10.49 -12.84 0.94
C THR A 134 11.11 -14.03 1.64
N TYR A 135 12.43 -14.16 1.60
CA TYR A 135 13.12 -15.29 2.21
C TYR A 135 14.50 -14.93 2.77
N ASN A 136 14.91 -15.70 3.79
CA ASN A 136 16.28 -15.69 4.31
C ASN A 136 17.17 -16.54 3.41
N GLU A 137 18.11 -15.91 2.72
CA GLU A 137 18.94 -16.53 1.68
C GLU A 137 19.73 -17.74 2.22
N GLU A 138 20.36 -17.61 3.38
CA GLU A 138 21.15 -18.68 3.99
C GLU A 138 20.27 -19.87 4.38
N GLN A 139 19.13 -19.60 5.01
CA GLN A 139 18.23 -20.65 5.46
C GLN A 139 17.62 -21.46 4.31
N ILE A 140 17.30 -20.78 3.21
CA ILE A 140 16.80 -21.45 2.00
C ILE A 140 17.91 -22.30 1.38
N ARG A 141 19.10 -21.70 1.13
CA ARG A 141 20.22 -22.39 0.49
C ARG A 141 20.70 -23.60 1.29
N LYS A 142 20.72 -23.50 2.62
CA LYS A 142 21.08 -24.61 3.52
C LYS A 142 20.20 -25.85 3.34
N ARG A 143 18.90 -25.65 3.09
CA ARG A 143 17.92 -26.77 2.97
C ARG A 143 17.75 -27.25 1.54
N LEU A 144 17.88 -26.35 0.58
CA LEU A 144 17.75 -26.64 -0.84
C LEU A 144 18.67 -25.68 -1.61
N PRO A 145 19.92 -26.10 -1.94
CA PRO A 145 20.91 -25.24 -2.64
C PRO A 145 20.38 -24.66 -3.94
N ASP A 146 19.62 -25.44 -4.71
CA ASP A 146 19.04 -25.07 -6.02
C ASP A 146 17.54 -24.75 -5.88
N ALA A 147 17.12 -24.12 -4.80
CA ALA A 147 15.73 -23.76 -4.58
C ALA A 147 15.21 -22.84 -5.69
N PRO A 148 14.02 -23.10 -6.25
CA PRO A 148 13.42 -22.27 -7.29
C PRO A 148 12.83 -20.98 -6.66
N VAL A 149 13.68 -20.12 -6.11
CA VAL A 149 13.29 -18.91 -5.32
C VAL A 149 12.48 -17.88 -6.11
N ASN A 150 12.49 -17.98 -7.44
CA ASN A 150 11.68 -17.14 -8.34
C ASN A 150 10.40 -17.84 -8.84
N SER A 151 9.95 -18.89 -8.15
CA SER A 151 8.77 -19.66 -8.54
C SER A 151 7.88 -19.93 -7.33
N LEU A 152 6.58 -19.85 -7.52
CA LEU A 152 5.58 -20.31 -6.56
C LEU A 152 5.63 -21.82 -6.29
N ASP A 153 6.35 -22.58 -7.10
CA ASP A 153 6.67 -23.98 -6.81
C ASP A 153 7.23 -24.15 -5.40
N LEU A 154 8.08 -23.21 -4.97
CA LEU A 154 8.71 -23.22 -3.64
C LEU A 154 7.69 -23.29 -2.51
N LEU A 155 6.51 -22.73 -2.73
CA LEU A 155 5.43 -22.63 -1.75
C LEU A 155 4.30 -23.63 -2.02
N PHE A 156 3.94 -23.85 -3.29
CA PHE A 156 2.74 -24.60 -3.65
C PHE A 156 2.99 -26.07 -4.01
N LYS A 157 4.26 -26.50 -4.11
CA LYS A 157 4.61 -27.93 -4.19
C LYS A 157 4.88 -28.46 -2.78
N PRO A 158 4.08 -29.43 -2.28
CA PRO A 158 4.20 -29.94 -0.92
C PRO A 158 5.61 -30.46 -0.58
N GLU A 159 6.25 -31.15 -1.55
CA GLU A 159 7.60 -31.70 -1.40
C GLU A 159 8.70 -30.62 -1.27
N LEU A 160 8.45 -29.40 -1.79
CA LEU A 160 9.34 -28.26 -1.62
C LEU A 160 9.01 -27.50 -0.33
N ALA A 161 7.74 -27.18 -0.09
CA ALA A 161 7.30 -26.48 1.12
C ALA A 161 7.70 -27.24 2.41
N ALA A 162 7.60 -28.58 2.39
CA ALA A 162 7.99 -29.43 3.51
C ALA A 162 9.44 -29.21 3.97
N LYS A 163 10.35 -28.87 3.05
CA LYS A 163 11.78 -28.62 3.37
C LYS A 163 12.00 -27.36 4.21
N PHE A 164 11.01 -26.47 4.27
CA PHE A 164 11.11 -25.19 5.00
C PHE A 164 10.15 -25.09 6.19
N ALA A 165 9.40 -26.15 6.46
CA ALA A 165 8.44 -26.18 7.58
C ALA A 165 9.12 -25.99 8.95
N ASP A 166 10.34 -26.53 9.11
CA ASP A 166 11.12 -26.43 10.34
C ASP A 166 11.63 -25.01 10.61
N CYS A 167 12.03 -24.26 9.58
CA CYS A 167 12.42 -22.86 9.72
C CYS A 167 11.25 -21.88 9.63
N GLY A 168 10.10 -22.34 9.16
CA GLY A 168 8.83 -21.62 9.17
C GLY A 168 8.49 -20.90 7.87
N ILE A 169 7.27 -21.12 7.45
CA ILE A 169 6.65 -20.47 6.29
C ILE A 169 5.47 -19.64 6.78
N SER A 170 5.32 -18.42 6.27
CA SER A 170 4.09 -17.64 6.45
C SER A 170 3.46 -17.27 5.10
N MET A 171 2.17 -17.02 5.15
CA MET A 171 1.40 -16.39 4.07
C MET A 171 0.72 -15.14 4.59
N ILE A 172 0.61 -14.15 3.72
CA ILE A 172 -0.17 -12.94 4.00
C ILE A 172 -1.61 -13.31 4.40
N ASP A 173 -2.15 -12.63 5.42
CA ASP A 173 -3.54 -12.83 5.84
C ASP A 173 -4.50 -12.01 4.97
N SER A 174 -4.55 -12.33 3.70
CA SER A 174 -5.41 -11.71 2.69
C SER A 174 -6.02 -12.76 1.78
N PRO A 175 -7.32 -13.05 1.93
CA PRO A 175 -8.01 -14.04 1.10
C PRO A 175 -7.96 -13.71 -0.39
N ASP A 176 -8.05 -12.42 -0.71
CA ASP A 176 -8.09 -11.98 -2.10
C ASP A 176 -6.73 -12.16 -2.78
N GLU A 177 -5.65 -11.81 -2.09
CA GLU A 177 -4.30 -11.95 -2.64
C GLU A 177 -3.86 -13.42 -2.76
N VAL A 178 -4.02 -14.20 -1.69
CA VAL A 178 -3.58 -15.61 -1.71
C VAL A 178 -4.36 -16.44 -2.73
N LEU A 179 -5.68 -16.25 -2.81
CA LEU A 179 -6.49 -16.96 -3.80
C LEU A 179 -6.20 -16.52 -5.24
N ALA A 180 -5.89 -15.23 -5.46
CA ALA A 180 -5.50 -14.75 -6.78
C ALA A 180 -4.17 -15.36 -7.23
N VAL A 181 -3.16 -15.38 -6.34
CA VAL A 181 -1.86 -16.00 -6.60
C VAL A 181 -1.99 -17.50 -6.84
N ALA A 182 -2.81 -18.20 -6.04
CA ALA A 182 -3.05 -19.64 -6.21
C ALA A 182 -3.77 -19.96 -7.53
N LEU A 183 -4.78 -19.18 -7.88
CA LEU A 183 -5.50 -19.35 -9.16
C LEU A 183 -4.59 -19.07 -10.36
N ASN A 184 -3.80 -18.01 -10.30
CA ASN A 184 -2.82 -17.71 -11.33
C ASN A 184 -1.80 -18.85 -11.50
N TYR A 185 -1.28 -19.40 -10.41
CA TYR A 185 -0.38 -20.56 -10.45
C TYR A 185 -1.00 -21.77 -11.12
N LEU A 186 -2.32 -21.96 -10.98
CA LEU A 186 -3.09 -23.02 -11.64
C LEU A 186 -3.47 -22.69 -13.10
N GLY A 187 -3.05 -21.53 -13.65
CA GLY A 187 -3.43 -21.08 -14.98
C GLY A 187 -4.92 -20.73 -15.11
N ARG A 188 -5.56 -20.32 -13.99
CA ARG A 188 -6.97 -19.90 -13.95
C ARG A 188 -7.08 -18.39 -13.81
N GLU A 189 -8.30 -17.87 -14.07
CA GLU A 189 -8.56 -16.43 -13.85
C GLU A 189 -8.33 -16.05 -12.37
N PRO A 190 -7.38 -15.15 -12.06
CA PRO A 190 -6.96 -14.90 -10.68
C PRO A 190 -8.09 -14.36 -9.78
N ARG A 191 -9.02 -13.62 -10.35
CA ARG A 191 -10.15 -13.03 -9.61
C ARG A 191 -11.45 -13.82 -9.79
N SER A 192 -11.35 -15.08 -10.25
CA SER A 192 -12.51 -15.95 -10.42
C SER A 192 -13.25 -16.20 -9.10
N ALA A 193 -14.56 -16.28 -9.19
CA ALA A 193 -15.45 -16.75 -8.14
C ALA A 193 -16.23 -18.00 -8.51
N LYS A 194 -15.86 -18.63 -9.63
CA LYS A 194 -16.49 -19.87 -10.06
C LYS A 194 -16.22 -20.97 -9.04
N PRO A 195 -17.23 -21.77 -8.66
CA PRO A 195 -17.06 -22.82 -7.66
C PRO A 195 -15.91 -23.80 -7.97
N GLU A 196 -15.77 -24.18 -9.25
CA GLU A 196 -14.71 -25.09 -9.71
C GLU A 196 -13.30 -24.49 -9.59
N ASP A 197 -13.15 -23.18 -9.79
CA ASP A 197 -11.88 -22.48 -9.63
C ASP A 197 -11.51 -22.37 -8.16
N LEU A 198 -12.46 -21.97 -7.32
CA LEU A 198 -12.26 -21.89 -5.87
C LEU A 198 -11.99 -23.26 -5.24
N ALA A 199 -12.63 -24.34 -5.77
CA ALA A 199 -12.35 -25.70 -5.33
C ALA A 199 -10.90 -26.10 -5.67
N ALA A 200 -10.44 -25.82 -6.89
CA ALA A 200 -9.06 -26.11 -7.31
C ALA A 200 -8.02 -25.34 -6.50
N ALA A 201 -8.24 -24.02 -6.24
CA ALA A 201 -7.37 -23.23 -5.39
C ALA A 201 -7.35 -23.77 -3.96
N SER A 202 -8.52 -24.15 -3.41
CA SER A 202 -8.63 -24.74 -2.09
C SER A 202 -7.87 -26.07 -1.99
N GLU A 203 -7.98 -26.93 -3.01
CA GLU A 203 -7.24 -28.21 -3.06
C GLU A 203 -5.72 -27.96 -3.04
N LEU A 204 -5.23 -27.03 -3.87
CA LEU A 204 -3.81 -26.65 -3.90
C LEU A 204 -3.34 -26.18 -2.52
N LEU A 205 -4.07 -25.23 -1.93
CA LEU A 205 -3.73 -24.64 -0.65
C LEU A 205 -3.77 -25.67 0.49
N MET A 206 -4.75 -26.56 0.51
CA MET A 206 -4.87 -27.62 1.53
C MET A 206 -3.70 -28.60 1.49
N LYS A 207 -3.09 -28.88 0.33
CA LYS A 207 -1.90 -29.74 0.23
C LYS A 207 -0.68 -29.14 0.91
N VAL A 208 -0.58 -27.81 0.99
CA VAL A 208 0.56 -27.12 1.61
C VAL A 208 0.24 -26.58 3.01
N ARG A 209 -1.02 -26.63 3.43
CA ARG A 209 -1.46 -26.15 4.75
C ARG A 209 -0.62 -26.67 5.91
N PRO A 210 -0.23 -27.96 5.99
CA PRO A 210 0.56 -28.50 7.10
C PRO A 210 1.93 -27.83 7.28
N TYR A 211 2.45 -27.18 6.24
CA TYR A 211 3.78 -26.54 6.25
C TYR A 211 3.72 -25.06 6.58
N ILE A 212 2.51 -24.46 6.58
CA ILE A 212 2.33 -23.03 6.87
C ILE A 212 2.21 -22.82 8.38
N ARG A 213 3.19 -22.09 8.93
CA ARG A 213 3.27 -21.81 10.36
C ARG A 213 2.35 -20.69 10.80
N LYS A 214 2.25 -19.61 9.97
CA LYS A 214 1.47 -18.41 10.31
C LYS A 214 0.77 -17.81 9.10
N PHE A 215 -0.35 -17.15 9.38
CA PHE A 215 -1.01 -16.20 8.48
C PHE A 215 -0.89 -14.81 9.10
N GLN A 216 -0.19 -13.89 8.44
CA GLN A 216 0.05 -12.54 8.97
C GLN A 216 0.46 -11.58 7.84
N SER A 217 0.11 -10.31 8.00
CA SER A 217 0.45 -9.24 7.05
C SER A 217 1.70 -8.43 7.45
N GLN A 218 2.33 -8.75 8.58
CA GLN A 218 3.53 -8.07 9.10
C GLN A 218 4.57 -9.12 9.58
N PRO A 219 5.31 -9.76 8.68
CA PRO A 219 6.23 -10.85 9.02
C PRO A 219 7.61 -10.38 9.51
N VAL A 220 7.93 -9.08 9.47
CA VAL A 220 9.27 -8.52 9.71
C VAL A 220 9.93 -9.02 10.98
N THR A 221 9.23 -8.93 12.12
CA THR A 221 9.76 -9.37 13.43
C THR A 221 10.08 -10.86 13.45
N ASP A 222 9.21 -11.69 12.87
CA ASP A 222 9.42 -13.14 12.82
C ASP A 222 10.56 -13.53 11.86
N LEU A 223 10.68 -12.86 10.72
CA LEU A 223 11.80 -13.04 9.78
C LEU A 223 13.13 -12.69 10.45
N VAL A 224 13.23 -11.51 11.07
CA VAL A 224 14.45 -11.03 11.72
C VAL A 224 14.85 -11.89 12.93
N ASN A 225 13.88 -12.45 13.65
CA ASN A 225 14.14 -13.34 14.79
C ASN A 225 14.38 -14.80 14.38
N GLY A 226 14.30 -15.14 13.09
CA GLY A 226 14.51 -16.50 12.59
C GLY A 226 13.34 -17.46 12.86
N ASN A 227 12.18 -16.96 13.23
CA ASN A 227 10.95 -17.74 13.38
C ASN A 227 10.35 -18.12 12.01
N LEU A 228 10.70 -17.37 10.97
CA LEU A 228 10.33 -17.59 9.58
C LEU A 228 11.56 -17.51 8.69
N CYS A 229 11.61 -18.35 7.66
CA CYS A 229 12.62 -18.31 6.62
C CYS A 229 12.05 -18.02 5.23
N LEU A 230 10.74 -18.14 5.08
CA LEU A 230 10.01 -17.89 3.84
C LEU A 230 8.65 -17.26 4.14
N SER A 231 8.29 -16.22 3.40
CA SER A 231 7.01 -15.54 3.51
C SER A 231 6.45 -15.20 2.12
N LEU A 232 5.19 -15.52 1.88
CA LEU A 232 4.42 -14.90 0.81
C LEU A 232 3.81 -13.62 1.39
N GLY A 233 4.28 -12.45 0.95
CA GLY A 233 3.90 -11.17 1.54
C GLY A 233 4.19 -9.98 0.65
N TYR A 234 4.09 -8.80 1.21
CA TYR A 234 4.34 -7.53 0.51
C TYR A 234 5.83 -7.33 0.17
N SER A 235 6.09 -6.68 -0.95
CA SER A 235 7.47 -6.38 -1.40
C SER A 235 8.29 -5.57 -0.38
N GLY A 236 7.65 -4.68 0.37
CA GLY A 236 8.30 -3.87 1.40
C GLY A 236 8.79 -4.65 2.62
N ASP A 237 8.21 -5.83 2.89
CA ASP A 237 8.59 -6.67 4.03
C ASP A 237 10.07 -7.04 4.01
N MET A 238 10.63 -7.28 2.81
CA MET A 238 12.05 -7.60 2.64
C MET A 238 12.92 -6.41 3.04
N THR A 239 12.63 -5.22 2.53
CA THR A 239 13.40 -4.00 2.82
C THR A 239 13.36 -3.67 4.31
N GLN A 240 12.19 -3.76 4.93
CA GLN A 240 12.01 -3.53 6.36
C GLN A 240 12.73 -4.60 7.19
N SER A 241 12.67 -5.88 6.78
CA SER A 241 13.37 -6.97 7.47
C SER A 241 14.88 -6.79 7.40
N GLN A 242 15.43 -6.43 6.22
CA GLN A 242 16.87 -6.20 6.08
C GLN A 242 17.32 -5.03 6.95
N ARG A 243 16.60 -3.90 6.90
CA ARG A 243 16.92 -2.72 7.71
C ARG A 243 16.88 -3.02 9.22
N THR A 244 15.84 -3.73 9.66
CA THR A 244 15.70 -4.11 11.07
C THR A 244 16.83 -5.07 11.51
N ALA A 245 17.22 -6.01 10.64
CA ALA A 245 18.33 -6.92 10.92
C ALA A 245 19.67 -6.17 10.98
N ASP A 246 19.92 -5.26 10.04
CA ASP A 246 21.14 -4.46 10.01
C ASP A 246 21.26 -3.55 11.26
N ALA A 247 20.15 -2.91 11.66
CA ALA A 247 20.10 -2.10 12.88
C ALA A 247 20.33 -2.93 14.15
N ALA A 248 19.93 -4.21 14.16
CA ALA A 248 20.14 -5.15 15.24
C ALA A 248 21.53 -5.86 15.16
N GLY A 249 22.38 -5.54 14.19
CA GLY A 249 23.69 -6.19 13.99
C GLY A 249 23.60 -7.67 13.63
N LYS A 250 22.47 -8.13 13.07
CA LYS A 250 22.27 -9.54 12.69
C LYS A 250 22.86 -9.79 11.29
N PRO A 251 23.75 -10.78 11.12
CA PRO A 251 24.38 -11.09 9.83
C PRO A 251 23.46 -11.96 8.95
N VAL A 252 22.25 -11.49 8.70
CA VAL A 252 21.26 -12.17 7.84
C VAL A 252 21.04 -11.39 6.56
N ARG A 253 20.69 -12.10 5.48
CA ARG A 253 20.34 -11.50 4.20
C ARG A 253 18.96 -11.97 3.77
N PHE A 254 18.08 -11.00 3.55
CA PHE A 254 16.76 -11.23 3.01
C PHE A 254 16.74 -10.88 1.52
N GLN A 255 15.97 -11.65 0.76
CA GLN A 255 15.71 -11.42 -0.65
C GLN A 255 14.20 -11.39 -0.87
N TYR A 256 13.79 -10.66 -1.90
CA TYR A 256 12.42 -10.67 -2.39
C TYR A 256 12.41 -11.07 -3.86
N ARG A 257 11.42 -11.86 -4.27
CA ARG A 257 11.24 -12.25 -5.67
C ARG A 257 9.78 -12.11 -6.09
N ILE A 258 9.60 -11.47 -7.23
CA ILE A 258 8.36 -11.59 -8.02
C ILE A 258 8.38 -12.98 -8.67
N PRO A 259 7.38 -13.84 -8.40
CA PRO A 259 7.33 -15.16 -9.04
C PRO A 259 7.25 -15.07 -10.57
N ARG A 260 7.96 -15.96 -11.26
CA ARG A 260 7.94 -16.02 -12.73
C ARG A 260 6.55 -16.31 -13.32
N GLU A 261 5.70 -16.96 -12.56
CA GLU A 261 4.30 -17.22 -12.90
C GLU A 261 3.43 -15.95 -12.91
N GLY A 262 3.96 -14.86 -12.37
CA GLY A 262 3.21 -13.63 -12.11
C GLY A 262 2.59 -13.61 -10.71
N THR A 263 2.17 -12.44 -10.28
CA THR A 263 1.59 -12.22 -8.96
C THR A 263 0.73 -10.96 -8.95
N THR A 264 0.08 -10.70 -7.83
CA THR A 264 -0.78 -9.52 -7.67
C THR A 264 0.04 -8.25 -7.44
N VAL A 265 -0.47 -7.15 -7.98
CA VAL A 265 -0.01 -5.78 -7.75
C VAL A 265 -1.11 -4.98 -7.06
N TRP A 266 -0.70 -4.13 -6.16
CA TRP A 266 -1.57 -3.16 -5.49
C TRP A 266 -0.99 -1.75 -5.61
N MET A 267 -1.84 -0.75 -5.53
CA MET A 267 -1.46 0.65 -5.52
C MET A 267 -2.37 1.38 -4.54
N ASP A 268 -1.77 2.05 -3.56
CA ASP A 268 -2.48 2.96 -2.70
C ASP A 268 -2.49 4.35 -3.29
N ASN A 269 -3.58 5.05 -3.08
CA ASN A 269 -3.87 6.30 -3.72
C ASN A 269 -4.21 7.37 -2.69
N MET A 270 -3.93 8.62 -2.99
CA MET A 270 -4.47 9.79 -2.30
C MET A 270 -5.79 10.19 -2.96
N ALA A 271 -6.85 10.36 -2.17
CA ALA A 271 -8.18 10.73 -2.65
C ALA A 271 -8.88 11.69 -1.68
N ILE A 272 -9.68 12.60 -2.22
CA ILE A 272 -10.41 13.62 -1.44
C ILE A 272 -11.87 13.17 -1.31
N PRO A 273 -12.38 12.94 -0.09
CA PRO A 273 -13.79 12.65 0.15
C PRO A 273 -14.71 13.78 -0.35
N VAL A 274 -15.91 13.44 -0.77
CA VAL A 274 -16.90 14.44 -1.25
C VAL A 274 -17.31 15.42 -0.15
N ASP A 275 -17.24 15.00 1.12
CA ASP A 275 -17.58 15.78 2.32
C ASP A 275 -16.37 16.44 3.01
N ALA A 276 -15.19 16.43 2.37
CA ALA A 276 -13.99 17.09 2.87
C ALA A 276 -14.27 18.57 3.14
N LYS A 277 -13.91 19.05 4.33
CA LYS A 277 -14.13 20.44 4.74
C LYS A 277 -13.10 21.38 4.13
N HIS A 278 -11.87 20.89 3.94
CA HIS A 278 -10.72 21.64 3.47
C HIS A 278 -10.03 20.97 2.27
N PRO A 279 -10.73 20.81 1.13
CA PRO A 279 -10.14 20.18 -0.06
C PRO A 279 -8.90 20.95 -0.55
N GLU A 280 -8.82 22.26 -0.35
CA GLU A 280 -7.65 23.05 -0.68
C GLU A 280 -6.41 22.67 0.13
N TYR A 281 -6.56 22.27 1.39
CA TYR A 281 -5.44 21.75 2.20
C TYR A 281 -5.03 20.35 1.76
N ALA A 282 -6.00 19.53 1.32
CA ALA A 282 -5.71 18.22 0.72
C ALA A 282 -4.88 18.37 -0.57
N TYR A 283 -5.23 19.30 -1.46
CA TYR A 283 -4.41 19.61 -2.64
C TYR A 283 -3.01 20.10 -2.28
N ALA A 284 -2.89 20.99 -1.28
CA ALA A 284 -1.60 21.46 -0.81
C ALA A 284 -0.73 20.28 -0.29
N PHE A 285 -1.34 19.37 0.47
CA PHE A 285 -0.65 18.19 0.99
C PHE A 285 -0.24 17.22 -0.10
N ILE A 286 -1.12 16.91 -1.06
CA ILE A 286 -0.80 16.07 -2.22
C ILE A 286 0.40 16.64 -2.98
N ASN A 287 0.38 17.94 -3.30
CA ASN A 287 1.50 18.58 -4.00
C ASN A 287 2.79 18.58 -3.17
N PHE A 288 2.71 18.73 -1.86
CA PHE A 288 3.87 18.64 -0.97
C PHE A 288 4.45 17.21 -0.96
N VAL A 289 3.60 16.21 -0.75
CA VAL A 289 4.00 14.79 -0.71
C VAL A 289 4.62 14.35 -2.03
N MET A 290 4.03 14.75 -3.15
CA MET A 290 4.46 14.35 -4.49
C MET A 290 5.76 15.03 -4.97
N ARG A 291 6.37 15.90 -4.19
CA ARG A 291 7.73 16.41 -4.50
C ARG A 291 8.70 15.23 -4.51
N PRO A 292 9.65 15.19 -5.46
CA PRO A 292 10.56 14.06 -5.62
C PRO A 292 11.30 13.67 -4.33
N GLU A 293 11.79 14.64 -3.57
CA GLU A 293 12.50 14.43 -2.30
C GLU A 293 11.60 13.80 -1.21
N ASN A 294 10.33 14.20 -1.14
CA ASN A 294 9.38 13.67 -0.17
C ASN A 294 8.94 12.25 -0.53
N MET A 295 8.61 12.02 -1.80
CA MET A 295 8.25 10.68 -2.27
C MET A 295 9.42 9.69 -2.16
N ALA A 296 10.66 10.13 -2.40
CA ALA A 296 11.83 9.30 -2.18
C ALA A 296 12.04 8.99 -0.68
N ALA A 297 11.88 9.97 0.21
CA ALA A 297 11.97 9.76 1.65
C ALA A 297 10.90 8.77 2.14
N ILE A 298 9.66 8.89 1.65
CA ILE A 298 8.57 7.96 1.96
C ILE A 298 8.88 6.56 1.45
N SER A 299 9.35 6.42 0.20
CA SER A 299 9.75 5.13 -0.37
C SER A 299 10.87 4.48 0.45
N ASN A 300 11.88 5.26 0.81
CA ASN A 300 12.99 4.78 1.63
C ASN A 300 12.53 4.38 3.05
N PHE A 301 11.57 5.08 3.62
CA PHE A 301 11.02 4.75 4.95
C PHE A 301 10.14 3.50 4.92
N THR A 302 9.16 3.46 4.02
CA THR A 302 8.17 2.39 3.95
C THR A 302 8.71 1.09 3.36
N GLY A 303 9.76 1.18 2.52
CA GLY A 303 10.26 0.04 1.74
C GLY A 303 9.45 -0.25 0.48
N TYR A 304 8.43 0.57 0.16
CA TYR A 304 7.62 0.42 -1.04
C TYR A 304 8.08 1.32 -2.18
N PRO A 305 7.95 0.89 -3.44
CA PRO A 305 8.28 1.72 -4.60
C PRO A 305 7.48 3.02 -4.62
N THR A 306 8.13 4.11 -5.03
CA THR A 306 7.47 5.39 -5.27
C THR A 306 6.62 5.35 -6.53
N SER A 307 5.52 6.08 -6.55
CA SER A 307 4.72 6.30 -7.75
C SER A 307 5.30 7.36 -8.69
N SER A 308 6.28 8.14 -8.23
CA SER A 308 6.86 9.26 -8.99
C SER A 308 8.13 8.85 -9.71
N ALA A 309 8.12 8.94 -11.05
CA ALA A 309 9.31 8.71 -11.88
C ALA A 309 10.46 9.69 -11.54
N LYS A 310 10.15 10.93 -11.17
CA LYS A 310 11.16 11.91 -10.75
C LYS A 310 11.76 11.64 -9.38
N ALA A 311 11.03 10.96 -8.51
CA ALA A 311 11.53 10.57 -7.19
C ALA A 311 12.44 9.34 -7.24
N ARG A 312 12.20 8.42 -8.17
CA ARG A 312 12.94 7.15 -8.30
C ARG A 312 14.46 7.29 -8.27
N PRO A 313 15.11 8.27 -8.93
CA PRO A 313 16.57 8.44 -8.85
C PRO A 313 17.10 8.74 -7.44
N GLN A 314 16.26 9.24 -6.53
CA GLN A 314 16.60 9.59 -5.16
C GLN A 314 16.28 8.46 -4.15
N VAL A 315 15.65 7.37 -4.61
CA VAL A 315 15.40 6.19 -3.79
C VAL A 315 16.70 5.44 -3.54
N ASP A 316 16.81 4.81 -2.36
CA ASP A 316 17.95 3.97 -1.97
C ASP A 316 18.32 3.00 -3.12
N PRO A 317 19.59 2.96 -3.53
CA PRO A 317 20.04 2.08 -4.60
C PRO A 317 19.67 0.60 -4.40
N ALA A 318 19.67 0.11 -3.15
CA ALA A 318 19.30 -1.27 -2.84
C ALA A 318 17.84 -1.60 -3.22
N MET A 319 16.96 -0.60 -3.19
CA MET A 319 15.58 -0.73 -3.66
C MET A 319 15.46 -0.38 -5.14
N ARG A 320 16.00 0.78 -5.53
CA ARG A 320 15.88 1.35 -6.88
C ARG A 320 16.37 0.39 -7.97
N ASP A 321 17.49 -0.28 -7.70
CA ASP A 321 18.17 -1.14 -8.66
C ASP A 321 17.74 -2.62 -8.52
N ASN A 322 16.80 -2.92 -7.64
CA ASN A 322 16.25 -4.26 -7.47
C ASN A 322 15.11 -4.51 -8.47
N PRO A 323 15.27 -5.43 -9.43
CA PRO A 323 14.27 -5.70 -10.47
C PRO A 323 12.99 -6.36 -9.94
N ASP A 324 12.98 -6.85 -8.72
CA ASP A 324 11.79 -7.40 -8.08
C ASP A 324 10.99 -6.32 -7.29
N ILE A 325 11.61 -5.16 -7.03
CA ILE A 325 10.94 -3.99 -6.44
C ILE A 325 10.52 -3.01 -7.54
N TYR A 326 11.40 -2.75 -8.50
CA TYR A 326 11.13 -1.94 -9.69
C TYR A 326 11.26 -2.81 -10.95
N PRO A 327 10.23 -3.65 -11.23
CA PRO A 327 10.28 -4.59 -12.35
C PRO A 327 10.39 -3.87 -13.70
N ASP A 328 11.07 -4.53 -14.63
CA ASP A 328 11.07 -4.12 -16.02
C ASP A 328 9.68 -4.30 -16.65
N GLU A 329 9.52 -3.82 -17.89
CA GLU A 329 8.24 -3.89 -18.61
C GLU A 329 7.71 -5.32 -18.71
N GLY A 330 8.56 -6.31 -19.01
CA GLY A 330 8.14 -7.70 -19.14
C GLY A 330 7.68 -8.33 -17.83
N ALA A 331 8.33 -7.98 -16.71
CA ALA A 331 7.91 -8.42 -15.38
C ALA A 331 6.64 -7.67 -14.94
N PHE A 332 6.53 -6.37 -15.25
CA PHE A 332 5.34 -5.57 -14.93
C PHE A 332 4.08 -6.11 -15.61
N GLN A 333 4.17 -6.56 -16.86
CA GLN A 333 3.05 -7.15 -17.61
C GLN A 333 2.52 -8.46 -16.99
N ARG A 334 3.29 -9.13 -16.13
CA ARG A 334 2.84 -10.33 -15.41
C ARG A 334 2.20 -10.00 -14.05
N LEU A 335 2.13 -8.72 -13.69
CA LEU A 335 1.46 -8.28 -12.48
C LEU A 335 -0.05 -8.25 -12.69
N ILE A 336 -0.79 -8.79 -11.75
CA ILE A 336 -2.24 -8.97 -11.81
C ILE A 336 -2.88 -7.86 -11.00
N PRO A 337 -3.60 -6.92 -11.63
CA PRO A 337 -4.29 -5.86 -10.92
C PRO A 337 -5.42 -6.40 -10.04
N GLY A 338 -5.78 -5.66 -9.01
CA GLY A 338 -7.00 -5.86 -8.26
C GLY A 338 -8.21 -5.73 -9.18
N LYS A 339 -9.33 -6.32 -8.80
CA LYS A 339 -10.59 -6.23 -9.53
C LYS A 339 -11.74 -6.12 -8.54
N ASP A 340 -12.62 -5.20 -8.81
CA ASP A 340 -13.86 -5.17 -8.07
C ASP A 340 -14.73 -6.38 -8.47
N ILE A 341 -15.04 -7.22 -7.49
CA ILE A 341 -15.84 -8.42 -7.66
C ILE A 341 -17.14 -8.32 -6.88
N PRO A 342 -18.24 -8.96 -7.35
CA PRO A 342 -19.50 -8.94 -6.65
C PRO A 342 -19.37 -9.44 -5.20
N GLN A 343 -20.17 -8.89 -4.30
CA GLN A 343 -20.14 -9.26 -2.87
C GLN A 343 -20.38 -10.77 -2.63
N SER A 344 -21.19 -11.42 -3.48
CA SER A 344 -21.38 -12.88 -3.43
C SER A 344 -20.08 -13.65 -3.71
N ALA A 345 -19.29 -13.16 -4.68
CA ALA A 345 -17.97 -13.69 -5.00
C ALA A 345 -16.98 -13.48 -3.85
N MET A 346 -16.96 -12.28 -3.26
CA MET A 346 -16.15 -11.97 -2.08
C MET A 346 -16.47 -12.94 -0.94
N ARG A 347 -17.75 -13.16 -0.63
CA ARG A 347 -18.15 -14.13 0.40
C ARG A 347 -17.73 -15.56 0.10
N ALA A 348 -17.76 -15.97 -1.17
CA ALA A 348 -17.30 -17.31 -1.57
C ALA A 348 -15.79 -17.47 -1.35
N ARG A 349 -15.00 -16.48 -1.75
CA ARG A 349 -13.55 -16.43 -1.52
C ARG A 349 -13.21 -16.44 -0.03
N MET A 350 -13.92 -15.65 0.77
CA MET A 350 -13.73 -15.61 2.22
C MET A 350 -14.02 -16.98 2.88
N ARG A 351 -15.07 -17.69 2.46
CA ARG A 351 -15.33 -19.06 2.97
C ARG A 351 -14.20 -20.04 2.63
N ALA A 352 -13.70 -19.99 1.38
CA ALA A 352 -12.57 -20.81 0.95
C ALA A 352 -11.31 -20.53 1.79
N TRP A 353 -11.03 -19.25 2.02
CA TRP A 353 -9.93 -18.80 2.86
C TRP A 353 -10.05 -19.25 4.32
N THR A 354 -11.21 -19.04 4.93
CA THR A 354 -11.45 -19.47 6.32
C THR A 354 -11.25 -20.96 6.48
N LYS A 355 -11.79 -21.77 5.55
CA LYS A 355 -11.57 -23.22 5.55
C LYS A 355 -10.09 -23.58 5.50
N PHE A 356 -9.31 -22.92 4.66
CA PHE A 356 -7.86 -23.15 4.56
C PHE A 356 -7.13 -22.74 5.86
N LYS A 357 -7.40 -21.53 6.39
CA LYS A 357 -6.73 -21.06 7.62
C LYS A 357 -6.99 -21.96 8.82
N THR A 358 -8.21 -22.45 8.97
CA THR A 358 -8.64 -23.23 10.15
C THR A 358 -8.40 -24.71 10.02
N ALA A 359 -7.94 -25.20 8.88
CA ALA A 359 -7.57 -26.60 8.71
C ALA A 359 -6.35 -26.92 9.59
N SER A 360 -6.46 -28.05 10.30
CA SER A 360 -5.40 -28.63 11.16
C SER A 360 -4.56 -29.64 10.39
#